data_17393acd6382ddc4817094f6631e8558
#
_entry.id   17393acd6382ddc4817094f6631e8558
#
_cell.length_a   1.000
_cell.length_b   1.000
_cell.length_c   1.000
_cell.angle_alpha   90.00
_cell.angle_beta   90.00
_cell.angle_gamma   90.00
#
_symmetry.space_group_name_H-M   'P 1'
#
loop_
_entity.id
_entity.type
_entity.pdbx_description
1 polymer ?
#
loop_
_entity_poly.entity_id
_entity_poly.type
_entity_poly.pdbx_seq_one_letter_code
_entity_poly.pdbx_strand_id
1 'polypeptide(L)'
;MVILRKNGEDVMPVFVTGGAGFLGSEICKKLSNERIFHTIYDREYPRFKGKYTNYVQGDIRDLERLIPALKQHQIVIHLAAEWNDVGVPDYEYNTTNIDGTKNIADAAKSNNIESIIFASSTSVYEFEDDNYNAYRENDIAEKPSSIYGKTKIAGEDILRSWQSKSKSKNLKIIRPSVIYGPHNRGNVYNLIKQIKSNFFILPRKYNVVKSIAYV
;
A
#
# COMPACT_ATOMS: atom_id res chain seq x y z
N MET A 1 -6.91 2.21 -26.99
CA MET A 1 -6.41 3.01 -25.86
C MET A 1 -7.43 4.13 -25.62
N VAL A 2 -8.18 4.09 -24.53
CA VAL A 2 -9.11 5.20 -24.19
C VAL A 2 -8.31 6.17 -23.34
N ILE A 3 -7.78 7.22 -23.96
CA ILE A 3 -7.18 8.34 -23.24
C ILE A 3 -8.34 9.20 -22.75
N LEU A 4 -8.56 9.25 -21.45
CA LEU A 4 -9.55 10.13 -20.87
C LEU A 4 -8.94 11.52 -20.69
N ARG A 5 -9.63 12.55 -21.18
CA ARG A 5 -9.24 13.94 -20.97
C ARG A 5 -9.97 14.54 -19.79
N LYS A 6 -9.24 15.06 -18.81
CA LYS A 6 -9.77 15.90 -17.76
C LYS A 6 -9.26 17.32 -18.00
N ASN A 7 -10.16 18.28 -18.20
CA ASN A 7 -9.80 19.69 -18.53
C ASN A 7 -8.92 19.87 -19.77
N GLY A 8 -9.03 18.96 -20.77
CA GLY A 8 -8.24 19.02 -21.99
C GLY A 8 -6.88 18.32 -21.91
N GLU A 9 -6.47 17.82 -20.75
CA GLU A 9 -5.24 17.04 -20.56
C GLU A 9 -5.51 15.53 -20.60
N ASP A 10 -4.58 14.78 -21.18
CA ASP A 10 -4.66 13.34 -21.23
C ASP A 10 -4.42 12.76 -19.83
N VAL A 11 -5.43 12.07 -19.30
CA VAL A 11 -5.31 11.42 -17.99
C VAL A 11 -4.73 10.03 -18.19
N MET A 12 -3.58 9.80 -17.59
CA MET A 12 -2.84 8.56 -17.65
C MET A 12 -3.54 7.45 -16.86
N PRO A 13 -3.72 6.24 -17.43
CA PRO A 13 -4.30 5.14 -16.69
C PRO A 13 -3.44 4.76 -15.48
N VAL A 14 -4.10 4.53 -14.34
CA VAL A 14 -3.46 4.17 -13.08
C VAL A 14 -3.59 2.66 -12.85
N PHE A 15 -2.51 2.00 -12.47
CA PHE A 15 -2.52 0.60 -12.06
C PHE A 15 -2.45 0.51 -10.54
N VAL A 16 -3.42 -0.16 -9.92
CA VAL A 16 -3.54 -0.24 -8.46
C VAL A 16 -3.42 -1.70 -8.03
N THR A 17 -2.31 -2.06 -7.39
CA THR A 17 -2.18 -3.37 -6.75
C THR A 17 -2.79 -3.33 -5.36
N GLY A 18 -3.42 -4.42 -4.94
CA GLY A 18 -4.15 -4.43 -3.65
C GLY A 18 -5.42 -3.58 -3.68
N GLY A 19 -5.97 -3.32 -4.87
CA GLY A 19 -7.12 -2.45 -5.06
C GLY A 19 -8.44 -3.00 -4.53
N ALA A 20 -8.53 -4.32 -4.28
CA ALA A 20 -9.69 -4.94 -3.63
C ALA A 20 -9.62 -4.88 -2.09
N GLY A 21 -8.46 -4.55 -1.52
CA GLY A 21 -8.25 -4.37 -0.09
C GLY A 21 -8.98 -3.15 0.48
N PHE A 22 -8.86 -2.94 1.79
CA PHE A 22 -9.52 -1.84 2.51
C PHE A 22 -9.14 -0.46 1.93
N LEU A 23 -7.86 -0.10 1.98
CA LEU A 23 -7.35 1.18 1.47
C LEU A 23 -7.52 1.28 -0.05
N GLY A 24 -7.21 0.19 -0.76
CA GLY A 24 -7.30 0.13 -2.21
C GLY A 24 -8.71 0.39 -2.74
N SER A 25 -9.73 -0.15 -2.09
CA SER A 25 -11.13 0.07 -2.47
C SER A 25 -11.53 1.54 -2.38
N GLU A 26 -11.12 2.26 -1.35
CA GLU A 26 -11.44 3.69 -1.20
C GLU A 26 -10.66 4.57 -2.19
N ILE A 27 -9.39 4.23 -2.45
CA ILE A 27 -8.60 4.89 -3.49
C ILE A 27 -9.23 4.68 -4.87
N CYS A 28 -9.59 3.45 -5.22
CA CYS A 28 -10.22 3.13 -6.52
C CYS A 28 -11.58 3.82 -6.67
N LYS A 29 -12.37 3.89 -5.60
CA LYS A 29 -13.62 4.65 -5.57
C LYS A 29 -13.39 6.15 -5.83
N LYS A 30 -12.36 6.73 -5.17
CA LYS A 30 -11.98 8.12 -5.38
C LYS A 30 -11.51 8.37 -6.81
N LEU A 31 -10.65 7.52 -7.36
CA LEU A 31 -10.21 7.59 -8.76
C LEU A 31 -11.41 7.55 -9.73
N SER A 32 -12.35 6.63 -9.49
CA SER A 32 -13.58 6.52 -10.31
C SER A 32 -14.45 7.77 -10.24
N ASN A 33 -14.64 8.36 -9.05
CA ASN A 33 -15.39 9.59 -8.86
C ASN A 33 -14.74 10.78 -9.57
N GLU A 34 -13.42 10.82 -9.60
CA GLU A 34 -12.62 11.81 -10.35
C GLU A 34 -12.52 11.50 -11.85
N ARG A 35 -13.20 10.44 -12.33
CA ARG A 35 -13.19 9.97 -13.72
C ARG A 35 -11.79 9.58 -14.22
N ILE A 36 -10.92 9.12 -13.32
CA ILE A 36 -9.58 8.62 -13.65
C ILE A 36 -9.69 7.12 -13.94
N PHE A 37 -9.33 6.74 -15.16
CA PHE A 37 -9.32 5.33 -15.54
C PHE A 37 -8.23 4.59 -14.76
N HIS A 38 -8.60 3.46 -14.17
CA HIS A 38 -7.66 2.66 -13.39
C HIS A 38 -7.96 1.18 -13.50
N THR A 39 -6.90 0.38 -13.35
CA THR A 39 -6.98 -1.07 -13.30
C THR A 39 -6.67 -1.54 -11.88
N ILE A 40 -7.58 -2.26 -11.28
CA ILE A 40 -7.37 -3.01 -10.03
C ILE A 40 -6.66 -4.31 -10.39
N TYR A 41 -5.52 -4.58 -9.76
CA TYR A 41 -4.81 -5.85 -9.81
C TYR A 41 -4.77 -6.45 -8.43
N ASP A 42 -5.51 -7.53 -8.21
CA ASP A 42 -5.68 -8.16 -6.90
C ASP A 42 -5.99 -9.64 -7.03
N ARG A 43 -5.69 -10.41 -6.02
CA ARG A 43 -6.11 -11.82 -5.90
C ARG A 43 -7.62 -11.94 -5.72
N GLU A 44 -8.18 -10.99 -4.97
CA GLU A 44 -9.59 -10.95 -4.61
C GLU A 44 -10.40 -10.05 -5.55
N TYR A 45 -11.67 -10.41 -5.75
CA TYR A 45 -12.58 -9.60 -6.54
C TYR A 45 -12.93 -8.29 -5.79
N PRO A 46 -12.87 -7.11 -6.46
CA PRO A 46 -13.12 -5.84 -5.80
C PRO A 46 -14.59 -5.69 -5.40
N ARG A 47 -14.85 -5.16 -4.21
CA ARG A 47 -16.19 -4.84 -3.73
C ARG A 47 -16.86 -3.70 -4.49
N PHE A 48 -16.06 -2.83 -5.07
CA PHE A 48 -16.50 -1.69 -5.88
C PHE A 48 -15.87 -1.77 -7.26
N LYS A 49 -16.71 -1.65 -8.29
CA LYS A 49 -16.29 -1.55 -9.69
C LYS A 49 -17.08 -0.44 -10.36
N GLY A 50 -16.48 0.74 -10.47
CA GLY A 50 -17.09 1.91 -11.11
C GLY A 50 -16.91 1.91 -12.64
N LYS A 51 -17.52 2.88 -13.30
CA LYS A 51 -17.45 3.05 -14.76
C LYS A 51 -16.01 3.17 -15.30
N TYR A 52 -15.11 3.72 -14.50
CA TYR A 52 -13.70 3.97 -14.86
C TYR A 52 -12.74 2.93 -14.29
N THR A 53 -13.29 1.79 -13.86
CA THR A 53 -12.54 0.72 -13.22
C THR A 53 -12.44 -0.50 -14.13
N ASN A 54 -11.23 -0.95 -14.42
CA ASN A 54 -10.95 -2.28 -14.94
C ASN A 54 -10.48 -3.19 -13.79
N TYR A 55 -10.61 -4.51 -13.95
CA TYR A 55 -10.14 -5.49 -12.99
C TYR A 55 -9.39 -6.61 -13.70
N VAL A 56 -8.22 -6.91 -13.18
CA VAL A 56 -7.41 -8.05 -13.57
C VAL A 56 -7.09 -8.85 -12.30
N GLN A 57 -7.59 -10.08 -12.23
CA GLN A 57 -7.23 -10.98 -11.14
C GLN A 57 -5.79 -11.42 -11.28
N GLY A 58 -4.98 -11.27 -10.22
CA GLY A 58 -3.59 -11.69 -10.25
C GLY A 58 -2.90 -11.50 -8.91
N ASP A 59 -1.76 -12.16 -8.78
CA ASP A 59 -0.87 -12.08 -7.63
C ASP A 59 0.40 -11.31 -8.03
N ILE A 60 0.85 -10.39 -7.20
CA ILE A 60 2.10 -9.63 -7.47
C ILE A 60 3.35 -10.52 -7.45
N ARG A 61 3.24 -11.74 -6.90
CA ARG A 61 4.30 -12.77 -6.95
C ARG A 61 4.46 -13.40 -8.33
N ASP A 62 3.46 -13.27 -9.19
CA ASP A 62 3.46 -13.80 -10.57
C ASP A 62 3.91 -12.71 -11.56
N LEU A 63 5.22 -12.65 -11.82
CA LEU A 63 5.82 -11.66 -12.71
C LEU A 63 5.34 -11.80 -14.17
N GLU A 64 5.14 -13.04 -14.63
CA GLU A 64 4.73 -13.30 -16.03
C GLU A 64 3.33 -12.75 -16.30
N ARG A 65 2.44 -12.83 -15.32
CA ARG A 65 1.10 -12.26 -15.39
C ARG A 65 1.06 -10.75 -15.14
N LEU A 66 1.97 -10.26 -14.31
CA LEU A 66 2.04 -8.86 -13.94
C LEU A 66 2.53 -7.97 -15.09
N ILE A 67 3.55 -8.40 -15.86
CA ILE A 67 4.11 -7.63 -16.99
C ILE A 67 3.04 -7.26 -18.02
N PRO A 68 2.25 -8.19 -18.58
CA PRO A 68 1.22 -7.82 -19.55
C PRO A 68 0.07 -7.00 -18.93
N ALA A 69 -0.23 -7.21 -17.63
CA ALA A 69 -1.27 -6.43 -16.94
C ALA A 69 -0.91 -4.95 -16.79
N LEU A 70 0.40 -4.62 -16.68
CA LEU A 70 0.88 -3.24 -16.59
C LEU A 70 0.92 -2.50 -17.93
N LYS A 71 0.72 -3.17 -19.06
CA LYS A 71 0.74 -2.49 -20.37
C LYS A 71 -0.22 -1.30 -20.40
N GLN A 72 0.23 -0.21 -21.04
CA GLN A 72 -0.55 1.03 -21.22
C GLN A 72 -0.85 1.83 -19.94
N HIS A 73 -0.23 1.48 -18.81
CA HIS A 73 -0.25 2.29 -17.61
C HIS A 73 1.04 3.10 -17.50
N GLN A 74 1.00 4.20 -16.77
CA GLN A 74 2.18 5.03 -16.50
C GLN A 74 2.40 5.28 -15.02
N ILE A 75 1.36 5.07 -14.23
CA ILE A 75 1.37 5.27 -12.79
C ILE A 75 0.99 3.96 -12.12
N VAL A 76 1.78 3.54 -11.14
CA VAL A 76 1.47 2.42 -10.27
C VAL A 76 1.21 2.94 -8.85
N ILE A 77 0.08 2.56 -8.27
CA ILE A 77 -0.19 2.69 -6.84
C ILE A 77 -0.05 1.30 -6.24
N HIS A 78 1.04 1.08 -5.52
CA HIS A 78 1.38 -0.23 -4.96
C HIS A 78 0.94 -0.32 -3.50
N LEU A 79 -0.21 -0.99 -3.27
CA LEU A 79 -0.82 -1.19 -1.95
C LEU A 79 -0.83 -2.66 -1.53
N ALA A 80 -0.65 -3.60 -2.46
CA ALA A 80 -0.65 -5.02 -2.17
C ALA A 80 0.47 -5.35 -1.17
N ALA A 81 0.11 -5.98 -0.06
CA ALA A 81 1.03 -6.43 0.97
C ALA A 81 0.36 -7.47 1.87
N GLU A 82 1.15 -8.36 2.44
CA GLU A 82 0.74 -9.12 3.61
C GLU A 82 0.97 -8.24 4.84
N TRP A 83 -0.06 -8.14 5.69
CA TRP A 83 -0.07 -7.25 6.87
C TRP A 83 -0.68 -7.89 8.11
N ASN A 84 -1.24 -9.08 7.97
CA ASN A 84 -2.01 -9.73 9.04
C ASN A 84 -1.06 -10.29 10.11
N ASP A 85 -1.14 -9.78 11.33
CA ASP A 85 -0.19 -10.10 12.41
C ASP A 85 -0.42 -11.49 13.06
N VAL A 86 -1.52 -12.18 12.73
CA VAL A 86 -1.90 -13.42 13.43
C VAL A 86 -1.94 -14.60 12.47
N GLY A 87 -1.09 -15.59 12.74
CA GLY A 87 -1.13 -16.89 12.07
C GLY A 87 -0.54 -16.91 10.66
N VAL A 88 0.10 -15.83 10.22
CA VAL A 88 0.79 -15.77 8.92
C VAL A 88 2.27 -16.06 9.13
N PRO A 89 2.84 -17.06 8.47
CA PRO A 89 4.26 -17.36 8.59
C PRO A 89 5.14 -16.33 7.89
N ASP A 90 6.35 -16.12 8.37
CA ASP A 90 7.30 -15.10 7.90
C ASP A 90 7.57 -15.17 6.39
N TYR A 91 7.54 -16.36 5.79
CA TYR A 91 7.78 -16.51 4.37
C TYR A 91 6.72 -15.83 3.50
N GLU A 92 5.45 -15.74 3.95
CA GLU A 92 4.40 -15.05 3.22
C GLU A 92 4.65 -13.53 3.17
N TYR A 93 5.18 -12.95 4.26
CA TYR A 93 5.61 -11.55 4.26
C TYR A 93 6.76 -11.33 3.29
N ASN A 94 7.76 -12.22 3.28
CA ASN A 94 8.92 -12.09 2.40
C ASN A 94 8.50 -12.22 0.93
N THR A 95 7.75 -13.27 0.59
CA THR A 95 7.33 -13.52 -0.79
C THR A 95 6.38 -12.46 -1.32
N THR A 96 5.44 -11.97 -0.48
CA THR A 96 4.48 -10.96 -0.91
C THR A 96 5.10 -9.56 -0.89
N ASN A 97 5.72 -9.14 0.22
CA ASN A 97 6.13 -7.75 0.39
C ASN A 97 7.50 -7.46 -0.24
N ILE A 98 8.41 -8.43 -0.28
CA ILE A 98 9.75 -8.25 -0.86
C ILE A 98 9.75 -8.72 -2.31
N ASP A 99 9.49 -10.00 -2.56
CA ASP A 99 9.56 -10.54 -3.92
C ASP A 99 8.46 -9.93 -4.81
N GLY A 100 7.24 -9.76 -4.28
CA GLY A 100 6.16 -9.07 -4.96
C GLY A 100 6.51 -7.62 -5.33
N THR A 101 7.14 -6.85 -4.42
CA THR A 101 7.60 -5.48 -4.71
C THR A 101 8.73 -5.47 -5.74
N LYS A 102 9.62 -6.47 -5.71
CA LYS A 102 10.65 -6.63 -6.75
C LYS A 102 10.02 -6.89 -8.11
N ASN A 103 9.01 -7.75 -8.17
CA ASN A 103 8.26 -8.01 -9.41
C ASN A 103 7.57 -6.74 -9.93
N ILE A 104 7.02 -5.89 -9.05
CA ILE A 104 6.48 -4.58 -9.43
C ILE A 104 7.56 -3.71 -10.06
N ALA A 105 8.75 -3.63 -9.46
CA ALA A 105 9.86 -2.85 -10.00
C ALA A 105 10.34 -3.37 -11.37
N ASP A 106 10.41 -4.69 -11.54
CA ASP A 106 10.81 -5.35 -12.79
C ASP A 106 9.75 -5.18 -13.89
N ALA A 107 8.47 -5.36 -13.56
CA ALA A 107 7.36 -5.14 -14.48
C ALA A 107 7.24 -3.65 -14.87
N ALA A 108 7.46 -2.74 -13.92
CA ALA A 108 7.51 -1.29 -14.16
C ALA A 108 8.65 -0.92 -15.11
N LYS A 109 9.83 -1.54 -14.96
CA LYS A 109 10.96 -1.37 -15.89
C LYS A 109 10.58 -1.86 -17.28
N SER A 110 9.99 -3.05 -17.42
CA SER A 110 9.62 -3.65 -18.71
C SER A 110 8.55 -2.86 -19.47
N ASN A 111 7.70 -2.10 -18.75
CA ASN A 111 6.62 -1.29 -19.33
C ASN A 111 6.92 0.21 -19.36
N ASN A 112 8.16 0.64 -19.06
CA ASN A 112 8.57 2.05 -19.00
C ASN A 112 7.67 2.90 -18.08
N ILE A 113 7.27 2.33 -16.93
CA ILE A 113 6.51 3.06 -15.91
C ILE A 113 7.38 4.20 -15.35
N GLU A 114 6.82 5.39 -15.28
CA GLU A 114 7.54 6.58 -14.82
C GLU A 114 7.24 6.94 -13.36
N SER A 115 6.11 6.50 -12.83
CA SER A 115 5.69 6.91 -11.48
C SER A 115 5.18 5.73 -10.65
N ILE A 116 5.74 5.57 -9.44
CA ILE A 116 5.26 4.61 -8.45
C ILE A 116 4.95 5.34 -7.15
N ILE A 117 3.76 5.10 -6.61
CA ILE A 117 3.34 5.50 -5.27
C ILE A 117 3.28 4.24 -4.44
N PHE A 118 4.10 4.15 -3.40
CA PHE A 118 4.22 2.97 -2.55
C PHE A 118 3.66 3.22 -1.16
N ALA A 119 2.72 2.37 -0.75
CA ALA A 119 2.25 2.35 0.63
C ALA A 119 3.24 1.55 1.50
N SER A 120 4.13 2.26 2.17
CA SER A 120 4.93 1.77 3.28
C SER A 120 4.11 1.83 4.58
N SER A 121 4.73 2.04 5.72
CA SER A 121 4.06 2.09 7.03
C SER A 121 4.92 2.84 8.04
N THR A 122 4.31 3.43 9.07
CA THR A 122 5.04 3.88 10.26
C THR A 122 5.67 2.73 11.05
N SER A 123 5.31 1.47 10.77
CA SER A 123 5.96 0.28 11.34
C SER A 123 7.42 0.10 10.92
N VAL A 124 7.91 0.92 9.98
CA VAL A 124 9.34 0.98 9.62
C VAL A 124 10.18 1.65 10.71
N TYR A 125 9.57 2.48 11.55
CA TYR A 125 10.25 3.10 12.68
C TYR A 125 10.23 2.17 13.88
N GLU A 126 11.36 2.09 14.60
CA GLU A 126 11.40 1.46 15.90
C GLU A 126 10.96 2.50 16.95
N PHE A 127 9.96 2.16 17.73
CA PHE A 127 9.56 2.99 18.86
C PHE A 127 10.43 2.57 20.05
N GLU A 128 11.56 3.23 20.25
CA GLU A 128 12.33 3.10 21.47
C GLU A 128 11.59 3.77 22.64
N ASP A 129 11.69 3.13 23.80
CA ASP A 129 11.00 3.57 25.03
C ASP A 129 11.27 5.05 25.38
N ASP A 130 10.21 5.73 25.81
CA ASP A 130 10.18 6.99 26.56
C ASP A 130 10.65 8.30 25.89
N ASN A 131 11.19 8.31 24.68
CA ASN A 131 11.43 9.52 23.94
C ASN A 131 10.28 9.84 22.99
N TYR A 132 9.38 10.74 23.40
CA TYR A 132 8.25 11.26 22.60
C TYR A 132 8.70 12.13 21.39
N ASN A 133 9.85 11.87 20.82
CA ASN A 133 10.31 12.56 19.62
C ASN A 133 9.53 12.04 18.42
N ALA A 134 8.83 12.93 17.73
CA ALA A 134 8.15 12.59 16.48
C ALA A 134 9.19 12.21 15.42
N TYR A 135 9.01 11.03 14.81
CA TYR A 135 9.80 10.63 13.64
C TYR A 135 9.47 11.50 12.43
N ARG A 136 10.48 11.80 11.64
CA ARG A 136 10.39 12.53 10.37
C ARG A 136 10.61 11.56 9.22
N GLU A 137 10.18 11.94 8.03
CA GLU A 137 10.33 11.10 6.83
C GLU A 137 11.79 10.81 6.47
N ASN A 138 12.71 11.69 6.86
CA ASN A 138 14.15 11.52 6.61
C ASN A 138 14.87 10.75 7.72
N ASP A 139 14.18 10.44 8.81
CA ASP A 139 14.78 9.64 9.87
C ASP A 139 15.00 8.23 9.34
N ILE A 140 16.20 7.69 9.62
CA ILE A 140 16.61 6.39 9.12
C ILE A 140 15.81 5.32 9.88
N ALA A 141 15.08 4.52 9.14
CA ALA A 141 14.35 3.37 9.66
C ALA A 141 15.35 2.19 9.82
N GLU A 142 16.10 2.17 10.92
CA GLU A 142 17.25 1.26 11.00
C GLU A 142 16.92 -0.16 11.43
N LYS A 143 15.94 -0.38 12.30
CA LYS A 143 15.66 -1.73 12.86
C LYS A 143 14.22 -1.90 13.32
N PRO A 144 13.25 -2.05 12.43
CA PRO A 144 11.91 -2.36 12.87
C PRO A 144 11.87 -3.70 13.61
N SER A 145 11.14 -3.77 14.71
CA SER A 145 10.99 -4.97 15.51
C SER A 145 10.14 -6.03 14.79
N SER A 146 9.12 -5.61 14.05
CA SER A 146 8.19 -6.51 13.36
C SER A 146 8.70 -6.97 12.00
N ILE A 147 8.35 -8.21 11.62
CA ILE A 147 8.61 -8.73 10.26
C ILE A 147 7.95 -7.85 9.19
N TYR A 148 6.75 -7.35 9.45
CA TYR A 148 6.05 -6.43 8.56
C TYR A 148 6.86 -5.16 8.32
N GLY A 149 7.34 -4.49 9.38
CA GLY A 149 8.19 -3.30 9.25
C GLY A 149 9.47 -3.58 8.47
N LYS A 150 10.15 -4.71 8.74
CA LYS A 150 11.35 -5.14 8.00
C LYS A 150 11.09 -5.30 6.52
N THR A 151 9.99 -5.96 6.15
CA THR A 151 9.65 -6.17 4.73
C THR A 151 9.21 -4.87 4.03
N LYS A 152 8.61 -3.91 4.76
CA LYS A 152 8.29 -2.59 4.21
C LYS A 152 9.55 -1.77 3.91
N ILE A 153 10.57 -1.78 4.79
CA ILE A 153 11.88 -1.16 4.50
C ILE A 153 12.51 -1.79 3.26
N ALA A 154 12.58 -3.12 3.20
CA ALA A 154 13.12 -3.80 2.03
C ALA A 154 12.38 -3.40 0.73
N GLY A 155 11.06 -3.22 0.78
CA GLY A 155 10.26 -2.71 -0.33
C GLY A 155 10.62 -1.26 -0.71
N GLU A 156 10.85 -0.38 0.28
CA GLU A 156 11.33 0.99 0.02
C GLU A 156 12.68 0.97 -0.69
N ASP A 157 13.63 0.15 -0.25
CA ASP A 157 14.98 0.06 -0.82
C ASP A 157 14.95 -0.46 -2.27
N ILE A 158 14.12 -1.48 -2.55
CA ILE A 158 13.90 -1.99 -3.90
C ILE A 158 13.41 -0.88 -4.82
N LEU A 159 12.41 -0.10 -4.39
CA LEU A 159 11.81 0.95 -5.21
C LEU A 159 12.72 2.19 -5.33
N ARG A 160 13.49 2.52 -4.30
CA ARG A 160 14.55 3.55 -4.39
C ARG A 160 15.62 3.15 -5.41
N SER A 161 16.04 1.87 -5.41
CA SER A 161 16.94 1.33 -6.43
C SER A 161 16.34 1.38 -7.83
N TRP A 162 15.03 1.12 -7.98
CA TRP A 162 14.32 1.30 -9.25
C TRP A 162 14.34 2.76 -9.71
N GLN A 163 14.06 3.72 -8.81
CA GLN A 163 14.06 5.14 -9.10
C GLN A 163 15.44 5.65 -9.54
N SER A 164 16.50 5.23 -8.85
CA SER A 164 17.88 5.72 -9.10
C SER A 164 18.40 5.43 -10.51
N LYS A 165 17.77 4.51 -11.24
CA LYS A 165 18.19 4.11 -12.59
C LYS A 165 17.81 5.13 -13.69
N SER A 166 16.97 6.14 -13.41
CA SER A 166 16.62 7.18 -14.34
C SER A 166 16.06 8.42 -13.64
N LYS A 167 16.45 9.61 -14.10
CA LYS A 167 15.94 10.89 -13.61
C LYS A 167 14.46 11.14 -13.94
N SER A 168 13.90 10.44 -14.94
CA SER A 168 12.48 10.53 -15.29
C SER A 168 11.57 9.77 -14.33
N LYS A 169 12.14 8.89 -13.51
CA LYS A 169 11.36 8.08 -12.57
C LYS A 169 11.01 8.87 -11.31
N ASN A 170 9.75 8.79 -10.94
CA ASN A 170 9.21 9.43 -9.75
C ASN A 170 8.71 8.36 -8.77
N LEU A 171 9.28 8.34 -7.58
CA LEU A 171 8.85 7.47 -6.48
C LEU A 171 8.31 8.34 -5.34
N LYS A 172 7.08 8.01 -4.90
CA LYS A 172 6.52 8.56 -3.67
C LYS A 172 6.29 7.44 -2.68
N ILE A 173 6.94 7.51 -1.53
CA ILE A 173 6.78 6.57 -0.42
C ILE A 173 5.89 7.23 0.61
N ILE A 174 4.79 6.58 0.97
CA ILE A 174 3.86 7.05 1.99
C ILE A 174 3.96 6.09 3.17
N ARG A 175 4.24 6.61 4.36
CA ARG A 175 4.30 5.85 5.62
C ARG A 175 3.08 6.20 6.49
N PRO A 176 1.91 5.62 6.20
CA PRO A 176 0.71 5.93 6.96
C PRO A 176 0.80 5.37 8.38
N SER A 177 0.17 6.07 9.32
CA SER A 177 -0.18 5.55 10.63
C SER A 177 -1.35 4.54 10.52
N VAL A 178 -1.95 4.17 11.65
CA VAL A 178 -3.12 3.27 11.64
C VAL A 178 -4.27 3.92 10.89
N ILE A 179 -4.62 3.34 9.72
CA ILE A 179 -5.77 3.77 8.93
C ILE A 179 -7.01 3.02 9.38
N TYR A 180 -8.12 3.74 9.59
CA TYR A 180 -9.40 3.16 9.96
C TYR A 180 -10.54 3.74 9.12
N GLY A 181 -11.68 3.05 9.11
CA GLY A 181 -12.88 3.50 8.39
C GLY A 181 -13.84 2.35 8.10
N PRO A 182 -14.88 2.59 7.30
CA PRO A 182 -15.87 1.58 6.92
C PRO A 182 -15.20 0.35 6.32
N HIS A 183 -15.69 -0.83 6.71
CA HIS A 183 -15.17 -2.14 6.25
C HIS A 183 -13.76 -2.54 6.75
N ASN A 184 -13.06 -1.69 7.51
CA ASN A 184 -11.83 -2.10 8.19
C ASN A 184 -12.16 -2.92 9.43
N ARG A 185 -11.56 -4.11 9.55
CA ARG A 185 -11.67 -4.99 10.73
C ARG A 185 -10.35 -5.10 11.50
N GLY A 186 -9.49 -4.10 11.38
CA GLY A 186 -8.20 -4.02 12.08
C GLY A 186 -8.32 -3.58 13.54
N ASN A 187 -7.19 -3.11 14.08
CA ASN A 187 -7.03 -2.80 15.52
C ASN A 187 -8.07 -1.81 16.07
N VAL A 188 -8.42 -0.76 15.31
CA VAL A 188 -9.42 0.24 15.76
C VAL A 188 -10.81 -0.38 15.85
N TYR A 189 -11.19 -1.24 14.89
CA TYR A 189 -12.45 -1.96 14.95
C TYR A 189 -12.52 -2.89 16.19
N ASN A 190 -11.44 -3.63 16.45
CA ASN A 190 -11.36 -4.52 17.60
C ASN A 190 -11.43 -3.74 18.91
N LEU A 191 -10.75 -2.59 19.00
CA LEU A 191 -10.83 -1.68 20.14
C LEU A 191 -12.28 -1.20 20.39
N ILE A 192 -12.96 -0.72 19.34
CA ILE A 192 -14.37 -0.29 19.44
C ILE A 192 -15.26 -1.44 19.91
N LYS A 193 -15.03 -2.65 19.38
CA LYS A 193 -15.79 -3.85 19.77
C LYS A 193 -15.58 -4.19 21.26
N GLN A 194 -14.34 -4.12 21.75
CA GLN A 194 -14.03 -4.36 23.17
C GLN A 194 -14.68 -3.31 24.08
N ILE A 195 -14.61 -2.04 23.71
CA ILE A 195 -15.28 -0.96 24.48
C ILE A 195 -16.80 -1.20 24.54
N LYS A 196 -17.43 -1.56 23.41
CA LYS A 196 -18.87 -1.83 23.35
C LYS A 196 -19.30 -3.06 24.14
N SER A 197 -18.42 -4.03 24.31
CA SER A 197 -18.73 -5.25 25.09
C SER A 197 -18.49 -5.10 26.57
N ASN A 198 -18.11 -3.91 27.07
CA ASN A 198 -17.70 -3.64 28.47
C ASN A 198 -16.53 -4.51 28.98
N PHE A 199 -15.77 -5.12 28.07
CA PHE A 199 -14.59 -5.94 28.38
C PHE A 199 -13.26 -5.23 28.03
N PHE A 200 -13.24 -3.92 28.16
CA PHE A 200 -12.04 -3.14 27.85
C PHE A 200 -11.11 -3.06 29.07
N ILE A 201 -9.90 -3.60 28.95
CA ILE A 201 -8.85 -3.52 29.96
C ILE A 201 -7.89 -2.40 29.58
N LEU A 202 -7.87 -1.34 30.37
CA LEU A 202 -6.87 -0.27 30.23
C LEU A 202 -5.55 -0.71 30.86
N PRO A 203 -4.42 -0.73 30.12
CA PRO A 203 -3.12 -0.91 30.74
C PRO A 203 -2.80 0.31 31.61
N ARG A 204 -2.79 0.13 32.94
CA ARG A 204 -2.61 1.21 33.92
C ARG A 204 -1.23 1.87 33.92
N LYS A 205 -0.24 1.26 33.29
CA LYS A 205 1.18 1.60 33.44
C LYS A 205 1.76 2.45 32.30
N TYR A 206 1.04 2.66 31.21
CA TYR A 206 1.60 3.33 30.03
C TYR A 206 0.60 4.33 29.42
N ASN A 207 1.05 5.55 29.17
CA ASN A 207 0.36 6.48 28.29
C ASN A 207 0.64 6.06 26.83
N VAL A 208 -0.24 5.28 26.25
CA VAL A 208 -0.12 4.87 24.85
C VAL A 208 -0.76 5.94 23.96
N VAL A 209 0.05 6.64 23.20
CA VAL A 209 -0.41 7.60 22.16
C VAL A 209 -0.22 6.94 20.81
N LYS A 210 -1.27 6.92 19.99
CA LYS A 210 -1.21 6.43 18.60
C LYS A 210 -1.82 7.44 17.65
N SER A 211 -1.11 7.72 16.57
CA SER A 211 -1.66 8.45 15.43
C SER A 211 -2.60 7.54 14.66
N ILE A 212 -3.78 8.06 14.31
CA ILE A 212 -4.77 7.37 13.50
C ILE A 212 -5.23 8.28 12.37
N ALA A 213 -5.54 7.70 11.21
CA ALA A 213 -6.04 8.41 10.04
C ALA A 213 -7.35 7.78 9.55
N TYR A 214 -8.33 8.62 9.24
CA TYR A 214 -9.55 8.15 8.59
C TYR A 214 -9.32 8.03 7.08
N VAL A 215 -9.83 6.93 6.47
CA VAL A 215 -9.71 6.67 5.02
C VAL A 215 -10.61 7.56 4.19
#